data_edc0aefd5bc460bb21e13a67ef9b3169
#
_entry.id   edc0aefd5bc460bb21e13a67ef9b3169
#
_cell.length_a   1.000
_cell.length_b   1.000
_cell.length_c   1.000
_cell.angle_alpha   90.00
_cell.angle_beta   90.00
_cell.angle_gamma   90.00
#
_symmetry.space_group_name_H-M   'P 1'
#
loop_
_entity.id
_entity.type
_entity.pdbx_description
1 polymer ?
#
loop_
_entity_poly.entity_id
_entity_poly.type
_entity_poly.pdbx_seq_one_letter_code
_entity_poly.pdbx_strand_id
1 'polypeptide(L)'
;MTMHYVRRGTGTPLLLVHGIGSSHRSWDLIIDGLATKRDVIAVDLPGFGATPPLTGETSIRTLADAVTDFLANNNLTGIDAVGSSMGARLVIELARRGGVLGAVVSLDPGGFWQGWEIPFFYHSVRLSAQLVGTLQPALPLLTGNPVGRTLLFAQFSAAPWKIPAPVALQELRTFVPTPAFNELLDNLAHGEKQQGAPAGLIQQPLVIGWGRRDLVCLPGQSKLALSLFPDAQLHWFANSGHFPQLDVPEEAIQLILDVTDGTYQAQPERTEAPVEVKHPNNVLIGVGVAVVVAGLFLALRSARW
;
A
#
# COMPACT_ATOMS: atom_id res chain seq x y z
N MET A 1 21.22 9.29 6.36
CA MET A 1 21.07 7.86 5.98
C MET A 1 20.88 7.75 4.49
N THR A 2 21.48 6.76 3.80
CA THR A 2 21.28 6.56 2.35
C THR A 2 20.16 5.55 2.15
N MET A 3 19.08 5.95 1.46
CA MET A 3 18.02 5.05 1.04
C MET A 3 18.36 4.48 -0.34
N HIS A 4 18.13 3.19 -0.54
CA HIS A 4 18.16 2.58 -1.86
C HIS A 4 16.94 3.05 -2.67
N TYR A 5 17.14 3.32 -3.96
CA TYR A 5 16.05 3.64 -4.88
C TYR A 5 16.40 3.23 -6.30
N VAL A 6 15.40 3.08 -7.13
CA VAL A 6 15.52 2.99 -8.58
C VAL A 6 14.97 4.28 -9.21
N ARG A 7 15.56 4.69 -10.33
CA ARG A 7 15.14 5.89 -11.06
C ARG A 7 14.95 5.57 -12.52
N ARG A 8 13.80 5.97 -13.09
CA ARG A 8 13.45 5.70 -14.48
C ARG A 8 12.72 6.88 -15.11
N GLY A 9 12.98 7.09 -16.41
CA GLY A 9 12.37 8.17 -17.17
C GLY A 9 13.08 9.50 -17.03
N THR A 10 12.43 10.54 -17.49
CA THR A 10 12.90 11.94 -17.46
C THR A 10 11.69 12.86 -17.30
N GLY A 11 11.91 14.13 -16.92
CA GLY A 11 10.84 15.11 -16.74
C GLY A 11 10.68 15.54 -15.30
N THR A 12 9.44 15.90 -14.90
CA THR A 12 9.16 16.31 -13.52
C THR A 12 9.31 15.11 -12.59
N PRO A 13 10.09 15.23 -11.50
CA PRO A 13 10.31 14.14 -10.56
C PRO A 13 9.03 13.65 -9.88
N LEU A 14 8.91 12.33 -9.70
CA LEU A 14 7.80 11.66 -9.04
C LEU A 14 8.33 10.61 -8.07
N LEU A 15 8.02 10.74 -6.79
CA LEU A 15 8.38 9.79 -5.73
C LEU A 15 7.34 8.68 -5.61
N LEU A 16 7.78 7.43 -5.54
CA LEU A 16 6.93 6.26 -5.25
C LEU A 16 7.34 5.61 -3.92
N VAL A 17 6.37 5.48 -2.99
CA VAL A 17 6.57 4.99 -1.62
C VAL A 17 5.73 3.73 -1.38
N HIS A 18 6.39 2.59 -1.19
CA HIS A 18 5.76 1.29 -1.04
C HIS A 18 5.08 1.06 0.32
N GLY A 19 4.27 0.00 0.42
CA GLY A 19 3.61 -0.46 1.65
C GLY A 19 4.51 -1.27 2.59
N ILE A 20 3.96 -1.65 3.75
CA ILE A 20 4.67 -2.49 4.72
C ILE A 20 5.07 -3.84 4.12
N GLY A 21 6.29 -4.28 4.36
CA GLY A 21 6.80 -5.57 3.89
C GLY A 21 7.08 -5.66 2.39
N SER A 22 7.02 -4.54 1.66
CA SER A 22 7.31 -4.48 0.24
C SER A 22 8.65 -3.76 -0.06
N SER A 23 8.85 -3.31 -1.28
CA SER A 23 10.03 -2.59 -1.76
C SER A 23 9.66 -1.73 -2.97
N HIS A 24 10.64 -1.04 -3.57
CA HIS A 24 10.46 -0.34 -4.85
C HIS A 24 9.80 -1.20 -5.94
N ARG A 25 9.90 -2.53 -5.84
CA ARG A 25 9.35 -3.46 -6.83
C ARG A 25 7.82 -3.55 -6.84
N SER A 26 7.12 -3.06 -5.80
CA SER A 26 5.65 -2.98 -5.82
C SER A 26 5.10 -2.10 -6.95
N TRP A 27 5.97 -1.35 -7.58
CA TRP A 27 5.67 -0.46 -8.68
C TRP A 27 6.03 -1.03 -10.07
N ASP A 28 6.55 -2.27 -10.15
CA ASP A 28 7.07 -2.88 -11.39
C ASP A 28 6.04 -2.90 -12.54
N LEU A 29 4.72 -2.98 -12.24
CA LEU A 29 3.67 -2.95 -13.27
C LEU A 29 3.35 -1.55 -13.81
N ILE A 30 3.68 -0.49 -13.08
CA ILE A 30 3.30 0.87 -13.47
C ILE A 30 4.48 1.81 -13.68
N ILE A 31 5.66 1.48 -13.16
CA ILE A 31 6.83 2.37 -13.20
C ILE A 31 7.24 2.76 -14.63
N ASP A 32 7.22 1.82 -15.58
CA ASP A 32 7.60 2.10 -16.96
C ASP A 32 6.53 2.98 -17.67
N GLY A 33 5.26 2.77 -17.37
CA GLY A 33 4.17 3.62 -17.86
C GLY A 33 4.29 5.07 -17.36
N LEU A 34 4.58 5.25 -16.06
CA LEU A 34 4.82 6.57 -15.47
C LEU A 34 6.10 7.21 -16.03
N ALA A 35 7.16 6.43 -16.24
CA ALA A 35 8.45 6.90 -16.74
C ALA A 35 8.40 7.43 -18.18
N THR A 36 7.31 7.19 -18.92
CA THR A 36 7.11 7.83 -20.23
C THR A 36 6.90 9.34 -20.13
N LYS A 37 6.48 9.87 -18.97
CA LYS A 37 6.16 11.29 -18.75
C LYS A 37 6.85 11.88 -17.53
N ARG A 38 7.40 11.06 -16.63
CA ARG A 38 7.94 11.48 -15.34
C ARG A 38 9.34 10.91 -15.12
N ASP A 39 10.12 11.61 -14.32
CA ASP A 39 11.37 11.12 -13.75
C ASP A 39 11.03 10.39 -12.43
N VAL A 40 10.75 9.09 -12.53
CA VAL A 40 10.19 8.27 -11.44
C VAL A 40 11.30 7.79 -10.51
N ILE A 41 11.13 8.02 -9.21
CA ILE A 41 12.04 7.62 -8.14
C ILE A 41 11.27 6.72 -7.18
N ALA A 42 11.48 5.40 -7.25
CA ALA A 42 10.88 4.44 -6.34
C ALA A 42 11.88 4.02 -5.26
N VAL A 43 11.57 4.35 -4.00
CA VAL A 43 12.46 4.13 -2.86
C VAL A 43 12.20 2.80 -2.16
N ASP A 44 13.25 2.26 -1.54
CA ASP A 44 13.11 1.28 -0.46
C ASP A 44 13.16 2.01 0.88
N LEU A 45 12.08 1.94 1.64
CA LEU A 45 12.03 2.57 2.96
C LEU A 45 12.98 1.90 3.96
N PRO A 46 13.45 2.60 5.00
CA PRO A 46 14.31 2.03 6.02
C PRO A 46 13.74 0.73 6.64
N GLY A 47 14.56 -0.33 6.64
CA GLY A 47 14.18 -1.66 7.11
C GLY A 47 13.51 -2.55 6.07
N PHE A 48 13.37 -2.06 4.82
CA PHE A 48 12.73 -2.78 3.71
C PHE A 48 13.61 -2.75 2.45
N GLY A 49 13.39 -3.75 1.56
CA GLY A 49 14.17 -3.86 0.33
C GLY A 49 15.67 -3.90 0.60
N ALA A 50 16.42 -3.02 -0.05
CA ALA A 50 17.86 -2.91 0.11
C ALA A 50 18.30 -1.78 1.07
N THR A 51 17.36 -1.09 1.74
CA THR A 51 17.67 -0.04 2.70
C THR A 51 17.80 -0.61 4.12
N PRO A 52 18.92 -0.37 4.82
CA PRO A 52 19.08 -0.79 6.21
C PRO A 52 17.99 -0.19 7.13
N PRO A 53 17.68 -0.86 8.28
CA PRO A 53 16.73 -0.31 9.24
C PRO A 53 17.25 0.98 9.89
N LEU A 54 16.31 1.76 10.44
CA LEU A 54 16.65 2.93 11.28
C LEU A 54 17.39 2.49 12.55
N THR A 55 18.22 3.39 13.08
CA THR A 55 18.72 3.27 14.45
C THR A 55 17.66 3.86 15.37
N GLY A 56 16.82 3.03 15.97
CA GLY A 56 15.72 3.43 16.84
C GLY A 56 14.36 2.98 16.35
N GLU A 57 13.31 3.62 16.81
CA GLU A 57 11.94 3.24 16.52
C GLU A 57 11.59 3.37 15.02
N THR A 58 10.90 2.36 14.49
CA THR A 58 10.34 2.37 13.14
C THR A 58 8.84 2.69 13.22
N SER A 59 8.48 3.94 12.92
CA SER A 59 7.10 4.47 12.95
C SER A 59 6.84 5.35 11.72
N ILE A 60 5.58 5.74 11.49
CA ILE A 60 5.25 6.69 10.40
C ILE A 60 6.02 8.00 10.58
N ARG A 61 6.17 8.47 11.82
CA ARG A 61 6.90 9.71 12.14
C ARG A 61 8.37 9.62 11.73
N THR A 62 9.06 8.56 12.14
CA THR A 62 10.49 8.40 11.86
C THR A 62 10.78 8.06 10.40
N LEU A 63 9.88 7.34 9.72
CA LEU A 63 9.96 7.12 8.28
C LEU A 63 9.70 8.42 7.50
N ALA A 64 8.78 9.27 7.95
CA ALA A 64 8.56 10.58 7.34
C ALA A 64 9.78 11.50 7.48
N ASP A 65 10.45 11.47 8.64
CA ASP A 65 11.70 12.19 8.85
C ASP A 65 12.78 11.70 7.88
N ALA A 66 12.93 10.36 7.74
CA ALA A 66 13.90 9.76 6.84
C ALA A 66 13.64 10.09 5.36
N VAL A 67 12.37 10.11 4.92
CA VAL A 67 12.01 10.53 3.56
C VAL A 67 12.27 12.02 3.36
N THR A 68 11.94 12.86 4.32
CA THR A 68 12.23 14.30 4.27
C THR A 68 13.73 14.55 4.09
N ASP A 69 14.58 13.89 4.88
CA ASP A 69 16.03 13.98 4.76
C ASP A 69 16.52 13.47 3.41
N PHE A 70 15.97 12.35 2.92
CA PHE A 70 16.32 11.82 1.60
C PHE A 70 16.01 12.84 0.49
N LEU A 71 14.83 13.44 0.50
CA LEU A 71 14.42 14.44 -0.49
C LEU A 71 15.30 15.69 -0.42
N ALA A 72 15.59 16.20 0.77
CA ALA A 72 16.46 17.35 0.96
C ALA A 72 17.90 17.09 0.46
N ASN A 73 18.47 15.93 0.80
CA ASN A 73 19.83 15.56 0.42
C ASN A 73 20.00 15.29 -1.08
N ASN A 74 18.90 15.04 -1.80
CA ASN A 74 18.90 14.81 -3.25
C ASN A 74 18.34 15.99 -4.07
N ASN A 75 18.07 17.15 -3.44
CA ASN A 75 17.45 18.33 -4.06
C ASN A 75 16.08 18.03 -4.70
N LEU A 76 15.27 17.20 -4.04
CA LEU A 76 13.96 16.74 -4.49
C LEU A 76 12.81 17.29 -3.64
N THR A 77 13.04 18.26 -2.76
CA THR A 77 11.98 18.91 -1.99
C THR A 77 10.95 19.54 -2.93
N GLY A 78 9.67 19.34 -2.65
CA GLY A 78 8.56 19.78 -3.52
C GLY A 78 8.19 18.78 -4.61
N ILE A 79 8.78 17.58 -4.61
CA ILE A 79 8.46 16.49 -5.54
C ILE A 79 7.01 16.00 -5.36
N ASP A 80 6.35 15.66 -6.48
CA ASP A 80 5.08 14.95 -6.43
C ASP A 80 5.30 13.54 -5.86
N ALA A 81 4.30 13.00 -5.15
CA ALA A 81 4.48 11.71 -4.50
C ALA A 81 3.25 10.80 -4.61
N VAL A 82 3.53 9.50 -4.73
CA VAL A 82 2.55 8.43 -4.64
C VAL A 82 2.94 7.49 -3.53
N GLY A 83 1.98 7.12 -2.68
CA GLY A 83 2.16 6.08 -1.68
C GLY A 83 1.13 4.98 -1.82
N SER A 84 1.47 3.76 -1.41
CA SER A 84 0.54 2.63 -1.32
C SER A 84 0.47 2.11 0.12
N SER A 85 -0.73 1.86 0.65
CA SER A 85 -0.94 1.27 1.99
C SER A 85 -0.28 2.10 3.11
N MET A 86 0.70 1.55 3.80
CA MET A 86 1.55 2.27 4.77
C MET A 86 2.27 3.46 4.13
N GLY A 87 2.80 3.31 2.91
CA GLY A 87 3.40 4.40 2.14
C GLY A 87 2.39 5.49 1.79
N ALA A 88 1.11 5.13 1.57
CA ALA A 88 0.03 6.09 1.36
C ALA A 88 -0.23 6.93 2.62
N ARG A 89 -0.25 6.30 3.80
CA ARG A 89 -0.29 7.01 5.09
C ARG A 89 0.91 7.95 5.26
N LEU A 90 2.09 7.48 4.84
CA LEU A 90 3.32 8.27 4.95
C LEU A 90 3.30 9.54 4.09
N VAL A 91 2.86 9.45 2.83
CA VAL A 91 2.78 10.63 1.96
C VAL A 91 1.69 11.61 2.40
N ILE A 92 0.57 11.14 2.97
CA ILE A 92 -0.42 12.01 3.63
C ILE A 92 0.19 12.73 4.84
N GLU A 93 0.96 12.03 5.66
CA GLU A 93 1.65 12.65 6.81
C GLU A 93 2.64 13.74 6.34
N LEU A 94 3.39 13.49 5.28
CA LEU A 94 4.30 14.49 4.69
C LEU A 94 3.53 15.69 4.12
N ALA A 95 2.39 15.46 3.45
CA ALA A 95 1.52 16.53 2.98
C ALA A 95 0.98 17.39 4.15
N ARG A 96 0.57 16.75 5.25
CA ARG A 96 0.10 17.42 6.47
C ARG A 96 1.18 18.29 7.11
N ARG A 97 2.43 17.84 7.12
CA ARG A 97 3.58 18.62 7.63
C ARG A 97 3.87 19.83 6.77
N GLY A 98 3.56 19.77 5.48
CA GLY A 98 3.80 20.85 4.52
C GLY A 98 5.25 21.01 4.10
N GLY A 99 5.49 21.72 3.00
CA GLY A 99 6.82 22.14 2.54
C GLY A 99 7.72 21.04 1.98
N VAL A 100 7.28 19.77 1.98
CA VAL A 100 8.11 18.62 1.58
C VAL A 100 7.68 18.07 0.21
N LEU A 101 6.37 17.97 -0.04
CA LEU A 101 5.82 17.38 -1.25
C LEU A 101 5.05 18.41 -2.10
N GLY A 102 4.96 18.13 -3.40
CA GLY A 102 4.00 18.71 -4.35
C GLY A 102 2.66 17.98 -4.28
N ALA A 103 2.10 17.62 -5.45
CA ALA A 103 0.87 16.84 -5.53
C ALA A 103 1.04 15.44 -4.92
N VAL A 104 -0.02 14.93 -4.27
CA VAL A 104 0.02 13.64 -3.57
C VAL A 104 -1.11 12.74 -4.02
N VAL A 105 -0.77 11.51 -4.39
CA VAL A 105 -1.70 10.39 -4.60
C VAL A 105 -1.49 9.34 -3.54
N SER A 106 -2.51 9.07 -2.75
CA SER A 106 -2.49 8.13 -1.63
C SER A 106 -3.38 6.94 -1.96
N LEU A 107 -2.80 5.76 -2.25
CA LEU A 107 -3.51 4.56 -2.67
C LEU A 107 -3.78 3.65 -1.47
N ASP A 108 -5.07 3.45 -1.14
CA ASP A 108 -5.54 2.57 -0.06
C ASP A 108 -4.82 2.80 1.27
N PRO A 109 -4.87 4.02 1.82
CA PRO A 109 -4.06 4.40 2.98
C PRO A 109 -4.46 3.65 4.24
N GLY A 110 -3.45 3.18 4.98
CA GLY A 110 -3.60 2.74 6.35
C GLY A 110 -3.78 3.89 7.35
N GLY A 111 -4.16 3.55 8.60
CA GLY A 111 -4.21 4.52 9.69
C GLY A 111 -5.59 5.08 10.02
N PHE A 112 -6.64 4.64 9.34
CA PHE A 112 -8.02 5.08 9.55
C PHE A 112 -8.90 4.00 10.20
N TRP A 113 -8.28 2.98 10.79
CA TRP A 113 -8.96 1.91 11.52
C TRP A 113 -9.59 2.41 12.81
N GLN A 114 -10.79 1.90 13.13
CA GLN A 114 -11.50 2.17 14.37
C GLN A 114 -12.00 0.88 15.03
N GLY A 115 -12.01 0.86 16.36
CA GLY A 115 -12.57 -0.25 17.13
C GLY A 115 -12.03 -1.62 16.73
N TRP A 116 -12.91 -2.51 16.25
CA TRP A 116 -12.57 -3.89 15.86
C TRP A 116 -11.66 -3.99 14.61
N GLU A 117 -11.60 -2.94 13.78
CA GLU A 117 -10.77 -2.91 12.59
C GLU A 117 -9.27 -2.94 12.94
N ILE A 118 -8.88 -2.40 14.10
CA ILE A 118 -7.50 -2.38 14.58
C ILE A 118 -6.96 -3.80 14.79
N PRO A 119 -7.55 -4.63 15.67
CA PRO A 119 -7.10 -6.01 15.85
C PRO A 119 -7.28 -6.84 14.58
N PHE A 120 -8.31 -6.57 13.75
CA PHE A 120 -8.48 -7.24 12.47
C PHE A 120 -7.30 -6.98 11.53
N PHE A 121 -6.94 -5.71 11.32
CA PHE A 121 -5.78 -5.33 10.52
C PHE A 121 -4.50 -5.99 11.06
N TYR A 122 -4.21 -5.81 12.35
CA TYR A 122 -2.99 -6.31 12.96
C TYR A 122 -2.82 -7.82 12.81
N HIS A 123 -3.84 -8.58 13.20
CA HIS A 123 -3.76 -10.04 13.18
C HIS A 123 -3.81 -10.62 11.77
N SER A 124 -4.62 -10.07 10.87
CA SER A 124 -4.71 -10.57 9.49
C SER A 124 -3.42 -10.35 8.72
N VAL A 125 -2.81 -9.17 8.80
CA VAL A 125 -1.55 -8.85 8.13
C VAL A 125 -0.39 -9.67 8.74
N ARG A 126 -0.32 -9.76 10.07
CA ARG A 126 0.68 -10.59 10.77
C ARG A 126 0.61 -12.05 10.37
N LEU A 127 -0.60 -12.62 10.37
CA LEU A 127 -0.80 -14.02 10.00
C LEU A 127 -0.44 -14.27 8.53
N SER A 128 -0.82 -13.36 7.63
CA SER A 128 -0.46 -13.45 6.21
C SER A 128 1.06 -13.42 6.02
N ALA A 129 1.78 -12.52 6.69
CA ALA A 129 3.24 -12.46 6.61
C ALA A 129 3.92 -13.72 7.18
N GLN A 130 3.42 -14.27 8.29
CA GLN A 130 3.91 -15.53 8.86
C GLN A 130 3.69 -16.72 7.93
N LEU A 131 2.50 -16.80 7.31
CA LEU A 131 2.17 -17.83 6.33
C LEU A 131 3.10 -17.75 5.12
N VAL A 132 3.25 -16.56 4.54
CA VAL A 132 4.15 -16.32 3.41
C VAL A 132 5.61 -16.64 3.79
N GLY A 133 6.05 -16.27 5.01
CA GLY A 133 7.37 -16.64 5.53
C GLY A 133 7.61 -18.15 5.57
N THR A 134 6.60 -18.92 5.99
CA THR A 134 6.66 -20.39 6.02
C THR A 134 6.66 -20.99 4.60
N LEU A 135 5.95 -20.36 3.66
CA LEU A 135 5.79 -20.84 2.30
C LEU A 135 6.92 -20.41 1.34
N GLN A 136 7.95 -19.69 1.81
CA GLN A 136 9.03 -19.15 0.98
C GLN A 136 9.64 -20.18 -0.01
N PRO A 137 9.92 -21.45 0.38
CA PRO A 137 10.43 -22.44 -0.56
C PRO A 137 9.44 -22.85 -1.66
N ALA A 138 8.14 -22.79 -1.38
CA ALA A 138 7.07 -23.19 -2.29
C ALA A 138 6.56 -22.04 -3.17
N LEU A 139 6.92 -20.79 -2.88
CA LEU A 139 6.42 -19.61 -3.58
C LEU A 139 6.60 -19.69 -5.11
N PRO A 140 7.73 -20.15 -5.68
CA PRO A 140 7.87 -20.24 -7.14
C PRO A 140 6.80 -21.13 -7.79
N LEU A 141 6.46 -22.25 -7.15
CA LEU A 141 5.40 -23.16 -7.62
C LEU A 141 4.01 -22.54 -7.46
N LEU A 142 3.74 -21.95 -6.28
CA LEU A 142 2.43 -21.38 -5.97
C LEU A 142 2.14 -20.14 -6.81
N THR A 143 3.09 -19.24 -6.98
CA THR A 143 2.92 -18.04 -7.80
C THR A 143 2.90 -18.34 -9.30
N GLY A 144 3.52 -19.41 -9.73
CA GLY A 144 3.46 -19.90 -11.12
C GLY A 144 2.03 -20.32 -11.53
N ASN A 145 1.15 -20.62 -10.58
CA ASN A 145 -0.21 -21.09 -10.83
C ASN A 145 -1.25 -20.01 -10.47
N PRO A 146 -2.26 -19.73 -11.33
CA PRO A 146 -3.32 -18.75 -11.03
C PRO A 146 -4.10 -19.04 -9.73
N VAL A 147 -4.35 -20.33 -9.42
CA VAL A 147 -5.02 -20.73 -8.17
C VAL A 147 -4.15 -20.40 -6.96
N GLY A 148 -2.85 -20.70 -7.02
CA GLY A 148 -1.91 -20.38 -5.96
C GLY A 148 -1.83 -18.85 -5.72
N ARG A 149 -1.76 -18.05 -6.79
CA ARG A 149 -1.82 -16.57 -6.66
C ARG A 149 -3.12 -16.12 -6.04
N THR A 150 -4.26 -16.72 -6.44
CA THR A 150 -5.56 -16.37 -5.86
C THR A 150 -5.59 -16.63 -4.36
N LEU A 151 -5.07 -17.74 -3.90
CA LEU A 151 -5.02 -18.06 -2.47
C LEU A 151 -4.09 -17.13 -1.69
N LEU A 152 -2.91 -16.82 -2.26
CA LEU A 152 -1.89 -16.00 -1.58
C LEU A 152 -2.23 -14.51 -1.52
N PHE A 153 -2.97 -14.00 -2.50
CA PHE A 153 -3.35 -12.58 -2.59
C PHE A 153 -4.83 -12.32 -2.31
N ALA A 154 -5.61 -13.32 -1.86
CA ALA A 154 -7.06 -13.19 -1.66
C ALA A 154 -7.47 -12.00 -0.78
N GLN A 155 -6.65 -11.62 0.20
CA GLN A 155 -6.89 -10.48 1.08
C GLN A 155 -6.52 -9.14 0.41
N PHE A 156 -5.58 -9.16 -0.53
CA PHE A 156 -4.90 -7.95 -1.02
C PHE A 156 -5.35 -7.51 -2.40
N SER A 157 -5.84 -8.42 -3.24
CA SER A 157 -6.15 -8.15 -4.65
C SER A 157 -7.55 -8.59 -4.99
N ALA A 158 -8.22 -7.81 -5.83
CA ALA A 158 -9.54 -8.16 -6.37
C ALA A 158 -9.45 -9.14 -7.56
N ALA A 159 -8.27 -9.27 -8.19
CA ALA A 159 -8.05 -10.14 -9.33
C ALA A 159 -6.67 -10.83 -9.28
N PRO A 160 -6.36 -11.61 -8.22
CA PRO A 160 -5.02 -12.15 -7.98
C PRO A 160 -4.50 -13.03 -9.12
N TRP A 161 -5.39 -13.73 -9.82
CA TRP A 161 -5.03 -14.59 -10.97
C TRP A 161 -4.46 -13.83 -12.16
N LYS A 162 -4.71 -12.49 -12.24
CA LYS A 162 -4.20 -11.62 -13.30
C LYS A 162 -2.79 -11.10 -13.01
N ILE A 163 -2.37 -11.08 -11.74
CA ILE A 163 -1.02 -10.61 -11.37
C ILE A 163 0.02 -11.51 -12.07
N PRO A 164 0.98 -10.97 -12.82
CA PRO A 164 2.02 -11.77 -13.44
C PRO A 164 2.83 -12.57 -12.41
N ALA A 165 3.12 -13.84 -12.70
CA ALA A 165 3.81 -14.72 -11.76
C ALA A 165 5.13 -14.17 -11.19
N PRO A 166 6.01 -13.53 -11.99
CA PRO A 166 7.23 -12.92 -11.48
C PRO A 166 6.97 -11.79 -10.49
N VAL A 167 5.95 -10.94 -10.74
CA VAL A 167 5.57 -9.83 -9.86
C VAL A 167 5.02 -10.40 -8.55
N ALA A 168 4.08 -11.36 -8.63
CA ALA A 168 3.53 -12.02 -7.45
C ALA A 168 4.62 -12.69 -6.60
N LEU A 169 5.58 -13.36 -7.22
CA LEU A 169 6.71 -13.98 -6.52
C LEU A 169 7.57 -12.92 -5.81
N GLN A 170 7.86 -11.82 -6.50
CA GLN A 170 8.71 -10.77 -5.96
C GLN A 170 8.06 -10.07 -4.76
N GLU A 171 6.77 -9.73 -4.83
CA GLU A 171 6.02 -9.15 -3.71
C GLU A 171 6.04 -10.06 -2.48
N LEU A 172 5.78 -11.36 -2.66
CA LEU A 172 5.75 -12.30 -1.55
C LEU A 172 7.14 -12.65 -0.99
N ARG A 173 8.22 -12.46 -1.77
CA ARG A 173 9.59 -12.67 -1.26
C ARG A 173 9.97 -11.67 -0.18
N THR A 174 9.47 -10.45 -0.25
CA THR A 174 9.74 -9.38 0.72
C THR A 174 8.71 -9.34 1.85
N PHE A 175 7.50 -9.86 1.64
CA PHE A 175 6.42 -9.85 2.63
C PHE A 175 6.61 -10.94 3.70
N VAL A 176 7.58 -10.71 4.58
CA VAL A 176 7.96 -11.64 5.65
C VAL A 176 8.14 -10.90 6.99
N PRO A 177 7.95 -11.57 8.14
CA PRO A 177 8.04 -10.95 9.46
C PRO A 177 9.50 -10.70 9.88
N THR A 178 10.11 -9.64 9.34
CA THR A 178 11.41 -9.12 9.80
C THR A 178 11.23 -8.31 11.10
N PRO A 179 12.31 -8.00 11.84
CA PRO A 179 12.20 -7.11 13.00
C PRO A 179 11.55 -5.77 12.67
N ALA A 180 12.00 -5.10 11.59
CA ALA A 180 11.43 -3.82 11.14
C ALA A 180 9.95 -3.95 10.73
N PHE A 181 9.56 -5.06 10.07
CA PHE A 181 8.16 -5.34 9.74
C PHE A 181 7.30 -5.46 11.00
N ASN A 182 7.75 -6.25 11.99
CA ASN A 182 6.96 -6.50 13.21
C ASN A 182 6.80 -5.22 14.04
N GLU A 183 7.88 -4.45 14.20
CA GLU A 183 7.85 -3.17 14.91
C GLU A 183 6.93 -2.16 14.22
N LEU A 184 7.06 -2.01 12.90
CA LEU A 184 6.21 -1.09 12.14
C LEU A 184 4.74 -1.53 12.15
N LEU A 185 4.45 -2.82 12.02
CA LEU A 185 3.08 -3.33 12.10
C LEU A 185 2.44 -3.03 13.46
N ASP A 186 3.19 -3.19 14.55
CA ASP A 186 2.74 -2.85 15.90
C ASP A 186 2.48 -1.34 16.02
N ASN A 187 3.40 -0.51 15.55
CA ASN A 187 3.25 0.94 15.54
C ASN A 187 2.08 1.42 14.67
N LEU A 188 1.82 0.76 13.54
CA LEU A 188 0.66 1.08 12.69
C LEU A 188 -0.66 0.82 13.40
N ALA A 189 -0.76 -0.27 14.14
CA ALA A 189 -1.98 -0.69 14.82
C ALA A 189 -2.19 -0.01 16.18
N HIS A 190 -1.14 0.13 16.99
CA HIS A 190 -1.23 0.53 18.39
C HIS A 190 -0.49 1.83 18.72
N GLY A 191 0.35 2.33 17.80
CA GLY A 191 1.09 3.58 17.98
C GLY A 191 0.25 4.85 17.73
N GLU A 192 0.90 5.93 17.33
CA GLU A 192 0.25 7.20 17.05
C GLU A 192 -0.79 7.07 15.94
N LYS A 193 -2.01 7.56 16.20
CA LYS A 193 -3.08 7.63 15.20
C LYS A 193 -2.75 8.67 14.13
N GLN A 194 -3.29 8.47 12.92
CA GLN A 194 -3.19 9.47 11.88
C GLN A 194 -3.83 10.79 12.35
N GLN A 195 -3.03 11.84 12.38
CA GLN A 195 -3.52 13.19 12.67
C GLN A 195 -4.09 13.81 11.39
N GLY A 196 -5.18 14.53 11.53
CA GLY A 196 -5.79 15.27 10.44
C GLY A 196 -5.10 16.60 10.17
N ALA A 197 -5.57 17.28 9.15
CA ALA A 197 -5.21 18.64 8.79
C ALA A 197 -6.48 19.51 8.72
N PRO A 198 -6.48 20.73 9.28
CA PRO A 198 -7.62 21.64 9.09
C PRO A 198 -7.77 22.02 7.61
N ALA A 199 -9.00 22.34 7.21
CA ALA A 199 -9.29 22.79 5.84
C ALA A 199 -8.42 24.00 5.45
N GLY A 200 -7.89 23.95 4.22
CA GLY A 200 -7.01 24.97 3.66
C GLY A 200 -5.55 24.86 4.09
N LEU A 201 -5.17 23.85 4.91
CA LEU A 201 -3.77 23.63 5.27
C LEU A 201 -2.99 23.00 4.12
N ILE A 202 -3.58 22.00 3.46
CA ILE A 202 -2.95 21.29 2.34
C ILE A 202 -3.37 21.99 1.05
N GLN A 203 -2.50 22.84 0.51
CA GLN A 203 -2.78 23.61 -0.69
C GLN A 203 -2.45 22.88 -1.99
N GLN A 204 -1.62 21.84 -1.89
CA GLN A 204 -1.26 21.01 -3.04
C GLN A 204 -2.36 19.98 -3.31
N PRO A 205 -2.53 19.53 -4.57
CA PRO A 205 -3.48 18.47 -4.87
C PRO A 205 -3.24 17.24 -4.00
N LEU A 206 -4.28 16.79 -3.30
CA LEU A 206 -4.28 15.56 -2.51
C LEU A 206 -5.45 14.69 -2.96
N VAL A 207 -5.14 13.55 -3.56
CA VAL A 207 -6.15 12.56 -3.96
C VAL A 207 -5.92 11.26 -3.20
N ILE A 208 -6.98 10.79 -2.54
CA ILE A 208 -7.02 9.48 -1.89
C ILE A 208 -7.71 8.52 -2.84
N GLY A 209 -6.96 7.60 -3.44
CA GLY A 209 -7.48 6.51 -4.24
C GLY A 209 -7.82 5.32 -3.37
N TRP A 210 -9.01 4.72 -3.52
CA TRP A 210 -9.43 3.58 -2.70
C TRP A 210 -10.07 2.48 -3.53
N GLY A 211 -9.60 1.24 -3.32
CA GLY A 211 -10.19 0.04 -3.91
C GLY A 211 -11.53 -0.31 -3.26
N ARG A 212 -12.59 -0.46 -4.06
CA ARG A 212 -13.91 -0.84 -3.53
C ARG A 212 -13.97 -2.24 -2.94
N ARG A 213 -12.97 -3.07 -3.22
CA ARG A 213 -12.86 -4.46 -2.74
C ARG A 213 -11.68 -4.65 -1.79
N ASP A 214 -11.17 -3.57 -1.18
CA ASP A 214 -10.09 -3.64 -0.22
C ASP A 214 -10.55 -4.35 1.07
N LEU A 215 -9.84 -5.41 1.45
CA LEU A 215 -10.07 -6.21 2.66
C LEU A 215 -8.99 -5.99 3.73
N VAL A 216 -8.09 -5.03 3.53
CA VAL A 216 -7.05 -4.62 4.48
C VAL A 216 -7.40 -3.26 5.10
N CYS A 217 -7.57 -2.25 4.24
CA CYS A 217 -8.07 -0.93 4.59
C CYS A 217 -9.50 -0.82 4.05
N LEU A 218 -10.48 -1.12 4.90
CA LEU A 218 -11.86 -1.27 4.44
C LEU A 218 -12.41 0.03 3.82
N PRO A 219 -13.17 -0.04 2.72
CA PRO A 219 -13.68 1.14 2.00
C PRO A 219 -14.44 2.14 2.88
N GLY A 220 -15.12 1.66 3.94
CA GLY A 220 -15.82 2.51 4.90
C GLY A 220 -14.93 3.51 5.64
N GLN A 221 -13.63 3.24 5.74
CA GLN A 221 -12.63 4.09 6.41
C GLN A 221 -12.36 5.38 5.63
N SER A 222 -12.70 5.43 4.33
CA SER A 222 -12.61 6.64 3.50
C SER A 222 -13.37 7.83 4.09
N LYS A 223 -14.50 7.57 4.81
CA LYS A 223 -15.27 8.61 5.49
C LYS A 223 -14.45 9.32 6.58
N LEU A 224 -13.71 8.53 7.38
CA LEU A 224 -12.81 9.08 8.39
C LEU A 224 -11.64 9.81 7.74
N ALA A 225 -11.07 9.23 6.67
CA ALA A 225 -9.98 9.86 5.94
C ALA A 225 -10.36 11.25 5.42
N LEU A 226 -11.52 11.39 4.77
CA LEU A 226 -12.01 12.70 4.28
C LEU A 226 -12.38 13.66 5.41
N SER A 227 -12.88 13.15 6.55
CA SER A 227 -13.15 14.01 7.70
C SER A 227 -11.88 14.58 8.34
N LEU A 228 -10.78 13.82 8.32
CA LEU A 228 -9.47 14.24 8.82
C LEU A 228 -8.70 15.09 7.81
N PHE A 229 -8.97 14.93 6.52
CA PHE A 229 -8.31 15.63 5.41
C PHE A 229 -9.35 16.24 4.48
N PRO A 230 -10.00 17.33 4.89
CA PRO A 230 -11.10 17.96 4.09
C PRO A 230 -10.63 18.53 2.76
N ASP A 231 -9.34 18.78 2.58
CA ASP A 231 -8.75 19.23 1.31
C ASP A 231 -8.52 18.08 0.33
N ALA A 232 -8.69 16.81 0.76
CA ALA A 232 -8.49 15.65 -0.09
C ALA A 232 -9.71 15.37 -0.98
N GLN A 233 -9.44 14.92 -2.20
CA GLN A 233 -10.45 14.36 -3.10
C GLN A 233 -10.39 12.83 -3.06
N LEU A 234 -11.55 12.17 -3.16
CA LEU A 234 -11.62 10.71 -3.16
C LEU A 234 -11.79 10.18 -4.59
N HIS A 235 -10.96 9.20 -4.93
CA HIS A 235 -11.07 8.43 -6.17
C HIS A 235 -11.34 6.96 -5.86
N TRP A 236 -12.39 6.39 -6.49
CA TRP A 236 -12.75 5.00 -6.31
C TRP A 236 -12.26 4.12 -7.45
N PHE A 237 -11.46 3.10 -7.13
CA PHE A 237 -11.12 2.01 -8.04
C PHE A 237 -12.16 0.89 -7.93
N ALA A 238 -13.09 0.83 -8.88
CA ALA A 238 -14.23 -0.11 -8.83
C ALA A 238 -13.81 -1.58 -8.81
N ASN A 239 -12.71 -1.91 -9.48
CA ASN A 239 -12.24 -3.28 -9.68
C ASN A 239 -10.93 -3.60 -8.93
N SER A 240 -10.58 -2.82 -7.93
CA SER A 240 -9.37 -3.02 -7.12
C SER A 240 -9.68 -3.49 -5.70
N GLY A 241 -8.77 -4.35 -5.17
CA GLY A 241 -8.56 -4.57 -3.75
C GLY A 241 -7.59 -3.53 -3.18
N HIS A 242 -6.67 -3.98 -2.34
CA HIS A 242 -5.71 -3.14 -1.61
C HIS A 242 -4.55 -2.57 -2.46
N PHE A 243 -4.35 -3.09 -3.67
CA PHE A 243 -3.24 -2.70 -4.53
C PHE A 243 -3.71 -2.29 -5.94
N PRO A 244 -4.23 -1.06 -6.13
CA PRO A 244 -4.65 -0.57 -7.45
C PRO A 244 -3.55 -0.67 -8.50
N GLN A 245 -2.29 -0.46 -8.12
CA GLN A 245 -1.13 -0.58 -9.00
C GLN A 245 -0.91 -2.01 -9.53
N LEU A 246 -1.49 -3.03 -8.88
CA LEU A 246 -1.44 -4.43 -9.33
C LEU A 246 -2.74 -4.88 -10.00
N ASP A 247 -3.90 -4.42 -9.51
CA ASP A 247 -5.22 -4.86 -9.96
C ASP A 247 -5.70 -4.13 -11.22
N VAL A 248 -5.41 -2.83 -11.30
CA VAL A 248 -5.87 -1.91 -12.37
C VAL A 248 -4.74 -0.93 -12.75
N PRO A 249 -3.58 -1.44 -13.21
CA PRO A 249 -2.37 -0.65 -13.40
C PRO A 249 -2.57 0.55 -14.34
N GLU A 250 -3.34 0.41 -15.43
CA GLU A 250 -3.59 1.48 -16.38
C GLU A 250 -4.40 2.62 -15.74
N GLU A 251 -5.44 2.28 -14.94
CA GLU A 251 -6.24 3.28 -14.21
C GLU A 251 -5.39 3.97 -13.13
N ALA A 252 -4.52 3.23 -12.45
CA ALA A 252 -3.60 3.80 -11.46
C ALA A 252 -2.59 4.77 -12.11
N ILE A 253 -1.99 4.41 -13.26
CA ILE A 253 -1.11 5.30 -14.04
C ILE A 253 -1.86 6.58 -14.42
N GLN A 254 -3.07 6.44 -14.98
CA GLN A 254 -3.84 7.60 -15.42
C GLN A 254 -4.18 8.54 -14.27
N LEU A 255 -4.66 8.00 -13.13
CA LEU A 255 -4.92 8.79 -11.93
C LEU A 255 -3.68 9.57 -11.47
N ILE A 256 -2.54 8.88 -11.37
CA ILE A 256 -1.28 9.49 -10.91
C ILE A 256 -0.88 10.64 -11.83
N LEU A 257 -0.91 10.43 -13.14
CA LEU A 257 -0.55 11.46 -14.12
C LEU A 257 -1.53 12.62 -14.08
N ASP A 258 -2.84 12.37 -14.04
CA ASP A 258 -3.83 13.44 -14.02
C ASP A 258 -3.70 14.33 -12.77
N VAL A 259 -3.46 13.74 -11.60
CA VAL A 259 -3.27 14.49 -10.35
C VAL A 259 -1.99 15.32 -10.40
N THR A 260 -0.90 14.72 -10.85
CA THR A 260 0.41 15.38 -10.88
C THR A 260 0.59 16.36 -12.04
N ASP A 261 -0.23 16.26 -13.10
CA ASP A 261 -0.32 17.24 -14.19
C ASP A 261 -1.36 18.35 -13.91
N GLY A 262 -2.11 18.25 -12.78
CA GLY A 262 -3.16 19.22 -12.41
C GLY A 262 -4.41 19.13 -13.27
N THR A 263 -4.62 18.03 -13.98
CA THR A 263 -5.77 17.79 -14.86
C THR A 263 -6.85 16.90 -14.26
N TYR A 264 -6.60 16.37 -13.04
CA TYR A 264 -7.54 15.50 -12.36
C TYR A 264 -8.88 16.18 -12.11
N GLN A 265 -9.96 15.48 -12.49
CA GLN A 265 -11.33 15.87 -12.18
C GLN A 265 -11.94 14.85 -11.23
N ALA A 266 -12.48 15.33 -10.11
CA ALA A 266 -13.13 14.47 -9.14
C ALA A 266 -14.23 13.63 -9.81
N GLN A 267 -14.28 12.35 -9.48
CA GLN A 267 -15.37 11.49 -9.91
C GLN A 267 -16.68 12.03 -9.35
N PRO A 268 -17.77 12.11 -10.15
CA PRO A 268 -19.07 12.43 -9.61
C PRO A 268 -19.42 11.42 -8.53
N GLU A 269 -19.91 11.90 -7.37
CA GLU A 269 -20.38 11.01 -6.30
C GLU A 269 -21.40 10.03 -6.88
N ARG A 270 -20.96 8.81 -7.18
CA ARG A 270 -21.91 7.74 -7.42
C ARG A 270 -22.52 7.41 -6.05
N THR A 271 -23.82 7.63 -5.95
CA THR A 271 -24.66 7.35 -4.76
C THR A 271 -24.75 5.84 -4.43
N GLU A 272 -23.89 5.02 -4.98
CA GLU A 272 -23.77 3.64 -4.54
C GLU A 272 -23.09 3.64 -3.16
N ALA A 273 -23.92 3.43 -2.13
CA ALA A 273 -23.44 3.24 -0.78
C ALA A 273 -22.26 2.24 -0.80
N PRO A 274 -21.17 2.51 -0.07
CA PRO A 274 -20.13 1.52 0.16
C PRO A 274 -20.81 0.23 0.59
N VAL A 275 -20.39 -0.91 0.06
CA VAL A 275 -20.87 -2.21 0.55
C VAL A 275 -20.59 -2.19 2.05
N GLU A 276 -21.65 -1.93 2.83
CA GLU A 276 -21.57 -1.95 4.27
C GLU A 276 -21.24 -3.40 4.63
N VAL A 277 -19.97 -3.67 4.92
CA VAL A 277 -19.57 -4.93 5.51
C VAL A 277 -20.18 -4.95 6.90
N LYS A 278 -21.46 -5.37 6.99
CA LYS A 278 -22.09 -5.69 8.26
C LYS A 278 -21.12 -6.61 8.96
N HIS A 279 -20.82 -6.32 10.22
CA HIS A 279 -19.92 -7.07 11.10
C HIS A 279 -19.74 -8.50 10.59
N PRO A 280 -18.57 -8.89 10.07
CA PRO A 280 -18.38 -10.27 9.70
C PRO A 280 -18.53 -11.03 11.02
N ASN A 281 -19.56 -11.87 11.12
CA ASN A 281 -19.63 -12.84 12.20
C ASN A 281 -18.24 -13.47 12.25
N ASN A 282 -17.60 -13.49 13.42
CA ASN A 282 -16.23 -13.97 13.67
C ASN A 282 -15.90 -15.33 13.00
N VAL A 283 -16.92 -16.04 12.54
CA VAL A 283 -16.90 -17.31 11.83
C VAL A 283 -16.41 -17.16 10.37
N LEU A 284 -16.76 -16.10 9.62
CA LEU A 284 -16.40 -15.97 8.20
C LEU A 284 -14.95 -15.57 7.97
N ILE A 285 -14.36 -14.79 8.87
CA ILE A 285 -12.94 -14.40 8.79
C ILE A 285 -12.05 -15.58 9.20
N GLY A 286 -12.42 -16.29 10.27
CA GLY A 286 -11.74 -17.52 10.68
C GLY A 286 -11.83 -18.63 9.62
N VAL A 287 -12.95 -18.74 8.91
CA VAL A 287 -13.15 -19.73 7.84
C VAL A 287 -12.34 -19.38 6.58
N GLY A 288 -12.26 -18.12 6.16
CA GLY A 288 -11.44 -17.72 5.01
C GLY A 288 -9.95 -18.05 5.22
N VAL A 289 -9.40 -17.66 6.36
CA VAL A 289 -8.01 -17.97 6.73
C VAL A 289 -7.81 -19.46 7.03
N ALA A 290 -8.76 -20.13 7.70
CA ALA A 290 -8.66 -21.55 8.01
C ALA A 290 -8.80 -22.44 6.77
N VAL A 291 -9.62 -22.06 5.78
CA VAL A 291 -9.75 -22.77 4.50
C VAL A 291 -8.47 -22.65 3.67
N VAL A 292 -7.84 -21.48 3.66
CA VAL A 292 -6.54 -21.29 3.01
C VAL A 292 -5.45 -22.12 3.70
N VAL A 293 -5.41 -22.14 5.03
CA VAL A 293 -4.43 -22.92 5.82
C VAL A 293 -4.70 -24.43 5.69
N ALA A 294 -5.93 -24.88 5.79
CA ALA A 294 -6.29 -26.30 5.66
C ALA A 294 -6.11 -26.84 4.24
N GLY A 295 -6.44 -26.05 3.22
CA GLY A 295 -6.21 -26.40 1.81
C GLY A 295 -4.73 -26.52 1.47
N LEU A 296 -3.89 -25.65 2.02
CA LEU A 296 -2.43 -25.71 1.89
C LEU A 296 -1.81 -26.90 2.64
N PHE A 297 -2.30 -27.23 3.86
CA PHE A 297 -1.83 -28.41 4.60
C PHE A 297 -2.18 -29.72 3.89
N LEU A 298 -3.35 -29.81 3.27
CA LEU A 298 -3.77 -30.96 2.48
C LEU A 298 -2.96 -31.11 1.18
N ALA A 299 -2.68 -30.00 0.48
CA ALA A 299 -1.87 -30.00 -0.72
C ALA A 299 -0.38 -30.37 -0.43
N LEU A 300 0.17 -29.94 0.70
CA LEU A 300 1.54 -30.29 1.13
C LEU A 300 1.65 -31.74 1.63
N ARG A 301 0.59 -32.33 2.17
CA ARG A 301 0.54 -33.76 2.50
C ARG A 301 0.46 -34.67 1.28
N SER A 302 -0.29 -34.28 0.24
CA SER A 302 -0.42 -35.05 -1.01
C SER A 302 0.82 -35.00 -1.91
N ALA A 303 1.72 -34.03 -1.69
CA ALA A 303 2.99 -33.93 -2.43
C ALA A 303 4.16 -34.75 -1.81
N ARG A 304 3.89 -35.54 -0.77
CA ARG A 304 4.87 -36.41 -0.08
C ARG A 304 4.65 -37.91 -0.31
N TRP A 305 4.04 -38.27 -1.47
CA TRP A 305 3.96 -39.66 -1.93
C TRP A 305 4.46 -39.80 -3.36
#